data_256a7f16999aeb26fbbf5c256bac8481
#
_entry.id   256a7f16999aeb26fbbf5c256bac8481
#
_cell.length_a   1.000
_cell.length_b   1.000
_cell.length_c   1.000
_cell.angle_alpha   90.00
_cell.angle_beta   90.00
_cell.angle_gamma   90.00
#
_symmetry.space_group_name_H-M   'P 1'
#
loop_
_entity.id
_entity.type
_entity.pdbx_description
1 polymer ?
#
loop_
_entity_poly.entity_id
_entity_poly.type
_entity_poly.pdbx_seq_one_letter_code
_entity_poly.pdbx_strand_id
1 'polypeptide(L)'
;KKYKNNCPVMISSSIQATLAGRFGTSEYGKSKKAGEELMFEYGKETGAKVLVYRFPNLFGKWCRPNYNSAIATFCNNIANDLPIQVNDRSVEMELLYIDDLVDEMIGAISGNEHRCEFEEVETIPTANGRYCFVPVTHKTTLGEIVDIIHECADAAANKDGINMIALPQGSLRYKLMTTYLSYLPKEKAIYDHKMNVDARGSFTELLHTLTHGQVSINISKPGITKGEHW
;
A
#
# COMPACT_ATOMS: atom_id res chain seq x y z
N LYS A 1 -18.35 -22.31 17.74
CA LYS A 1 -19.15 -23.26 18.56
C LYS A 1 -18.69 -24.73 18.40
N LYS A 2 -18.46 -25.22 17.17
CA LYS A 2 -18.12 -26.64 16.91
C LYS A 2 -16.82 -27.09 17.60
N TYR A 3 -15.79 -26.25 17.63
CA TYR A 3 -14.47 -26.61 18.12
C TYR A 3 -14.12 -26.03 19.48
N LYS A 4 -15.03 -25.29 20.13
CA LYS A 4 -14.86 -24.67 21.47
C LYS A 4 -13.51 -23.95 21.65
N ASN A 5 -12.99 -23.33 20.57
CA ASN A 5 -11.77 -22.54 20.63
C ASN A 5 -12.09 -21.07 21.00
N ASN A 6 -11.12 -20.38 21.55
CA ASN A 6 -11.21 -18.98 21.96
C ASN A 6 -10.53 -18.04 20.96
N CYS A 7 -10.40 -18.44 19.68
CA CYS A 7 -9.85 -17.58 18.65
C CYS A 7 -10.63 -16.28 18.53
N PRO A 8 -9.99 -15.12 18.43
CA PRO A 8 -10.66 -13.89 18.07
C PRO A 8 -11.28 -14.01 16.67
N VAL A 9 -12.42 -13.39 16.50
CA VAL A 9 -13.10 -13.27 15.19
C VAL A 9 -12.86 -11.86 14.68
N MET A 10 -12.16 -11.74 13.54
CA MET A 10 -11.90 -10.46 12.89
C MET A 10 -12.84 -10.26 11.72
N ILE A 11 -13.42 -9.06 11.64
CA ILE A 11 -14.34 -8.67 10.57
C ILE A 11 -13.76 -7.49 9.81
N SER A 12 -13.58 -7.68 8.50
CA SER A 12 -13.30 -6.60 7.55
C SER A 12 -14.61 -5.87 7.21
N SER A 13 -14.83 -4.73 7.80
CA SER A 13 -15.92 -3.81 7.50
C SER A 13 -15.41 -2.59 6.73
N SER A 14 -16.19 -1.55 6.64
CA SER A 14 -15.89 -0.34 5.88
C SER A 14 -16.32 0.91 6.64
N ILE A 15 -15.61 2.00 6.43
CA ILE A 15 -16.03 3.33 6.88
C ILE A 15 -17.44 3.68 6.37
N GLN A 16 -17.89 3.11 5.26
CA GLN A 16 -19.26 3.29 4.76
C GLN A 16 -20.33 2.75 5.71
N ALA A 17 -19.98 1.82 6.61
CA ALA A 17 -20.90 1.29 7.63
C ALA A 17 -21.24 2.32 8.72
N THR A 18 -20.58 3.46 8.79
CA THR A 18 -21.00 4.58 9.65
C THR A 18 -22.33 5.15 9.22
N LEU A 19 -22.66 5.08 7.93
CA LEU A 19 -23.83 5.69 7.29
C LEU A 19 -23.91 7.20 7.53
N ALA A 20 -22.77 7.84 7.71
CA ALA A 20 -22.64 9.26 7.93
C ALA A 20 -22.17 10.01 6.67
N GLY A 21 -22.45 11.30 6.58
CA GLY A 21 -22.06 12.16 5.47
C GLY A 21 -22.43 11.58 4.11
N ARG A 22 -21.50 11.48 3.17
CA ARG A 22 -21.70 10.95 1.83
C ARG A 22 -22.11 9.45 1.78
N PHE A 23 -22.03 8.75 2.90
CA PHE A 23 -22.37 7.32 2.97
C PHE A 23 -23.78 7.06 3.50
N GLY A 24 -24.58 8.11 3.82
CA GLY A 24 -25.90 8.00 4.43
C GLY A 24 -26.88 7.10 3.68
N THR A 25 -26.77 6.99 2.35
CA THR A 25 -27.63 6.15 1.49
C THR A 25 -26.93 4.91 0.95
N SER A 26 -25.70 4.60 1.41
CA SER A 26 -24.92 3.47 0.91
C SER A 26 -25.56 2.13 1.27
N GLU A 27 -26.10 1.41 0.26
CA GLU A 27 -26.60 0.04 0.46
C GLU A 27 -25.48 -0.93 0.88
N TYR A 28 -24.28 -0.74 0.33
CA TYR A 28 -23.10 -1.46 0.77
C TYR A 28 -22.78 -1.19 2.26
N GLY A 29 -22.84 0.09 2.66
CA GLY A 29 -22.64 0.50 4.06
C GLY A 29 -23.68 -0.14 4.99
N LYS A 30 -24.96 -0.15 4.61
CA LYS A 30 -26.05 -0.81 5.37
C LYS A 30 -25.79 -2.30 5.54
N SER A 31 -25.40 -2.99 4.46
CA SER A 31 -25.06 -4.42 4.49
C SER A 31 -23.87 -4.71 5.42
N LYS A 32 -22.81 -3.88 5.37
CA LYS A 32 -21.67 -4.02 6.26
C LYS A 32 -22.07 -3.81 7.72
N LYS A 33 -22.85 -2.76 8.02
CA LYS A 33 -23.35 -2.48 9.37
C LYS A 33 -24.18 -3.62 9.94
N ALA A 34 -25.07 -4.20 9.14
CA ALA A 34 -25.85 -5.37 9.56
C ALA A 34 -24.95 -6.56 9.92
N GLY A 35 -23.90 -6.80 9.13
CA GLY A 35 -22.90 -7.83 9.44
C GLY A 35 -22.13 -7.56 10.73
N GLU A 36 -21.77 -6.29 11.01
CA GLU A 36 -21.12 -5.88 12.27
C GLU A 36 -21.99 -6.23 13.49
N GLU A 37 -23.29 -5.87 13.45
CA GLU A 37 -24.22 -6.12 14.56
C GLU A 37 -24.37 -7.62 14.83
N LEU A 38 -24.53 -8.43 13.78
CA LEU A 38 -24.59 -9.90 13.94
C LEU A 38 -23.33 -10.46 14.62
N MET A 39 -22.17 -9.90 14.34
CA MET A 39 -20.93 -10.35 14.95
C MET A 39 -20.78 -9.89 16.39
N PHE A 40 -21.26 -8.68 16.72
CA PHE A 40 -21.31 -8.23 18.11
C PHE A 40 -22.29 -9.08 18.94
N GLU A 41 -23.45 -9.43 18.39
CA GLU A 41 -24.39 -10.35 19.04
C GLU A 41 -23.74 -11.74 19.25
N TYR A 42 -23.08 -12.28 18.25
CA TYR A 42 -22.32 -13.53 18.38
C TYR A 42 -21.29 -13.46 19.51
N GLY A 43 -20.56 -12.35 19.62
CA GLY A 43 -19.60 -12.13 20.70
C GLY A 43 -20.26 -12.15 22.07
N LYS A 44 -21.41 -11.46 22.23
CA LYS A 44 -22.18 -11.47 23.47
C LYS A 44 -22.68 -12.86 23.87
N GLU A 45 -23.21 -13.61 22.91
CA GLU A 45 -23.76 -14.96 23.15
C GLU A 45 -22.69 -16.01 23.50
N THR A 46 -21.50 -15.88 22.91
CA THR A 46 -20.49 -16.94 22.97
C THR A 46 -19.31 -16.62 23.85
N GLY A 47 -19.15 -15.36 24.26
CA GLY A 47 -17.93 -14.85 24.91
C GLY A 47 -16.72 -14.74 23.97
N ALA A 48 -16.92 -14.91 22.65
CA ALA A 48 -15.85 -14.76 21.68
C ALA A 48 -15.39 -13.30 21.57
N LYS A 49 -14.05 -13.08 21.49
CA LYS A 49 -13.49 -11.77 21.22
C LYS A 49 -13.77 -11.40 19.75
N VAL A 50 -14.57 -10.36 19.54
CA VAL A 50 -14.91 -9.87 18.18
C VAL A 50 -14.18 -8.57 17.94
N LEU A 51 -13.48 -8.48 16.79
CA LEU A 51 -12.70 -7.34 16.33
C LEU A 51 -13.27 -6.87 15.00
N VAL A 52 -13.95 -5.73 15.01
CA VAL A 52 -14.61 -5.16 13.82
C VAL A 52 -13.79 -3.98 13.34
N TYR A 53 -13.16 -4.12 12.17
CA TYR A 53 -12.35 -3.09 11.53
C TYR A 53 -13.15 -2.37 10.45
N ARG A 54 -13.35 -1.07 10.58
CA ARG A 54 -13.93 -0.22 9.53
C ARG A 54 -12.81 0.42 8.72
N PHE A 55 -12.48 -0.19 7.60
CA PHE A 55 -11.39 0.29 6.76
C PHE A 55 -11.82 1.46 5.88
N PRO A 56 -10.92 2.47 5.68
CA PRO A 56 -11.04 3.46 4.62
C PRO A 56 -10.71 2.83 3.26
N ASN A 57 -10.28 3.61 2.26
CA ASN A 57 -9.95 3.09 0.95
C ASN A 57 -8.68 2.25 1.00
N LEU A 58 -8.83 0.94 0.89
CA LEU A 58 -7.72 -0.01 0.89
C LEU A 58 -7.03 -0.05 -0.47
N PHE A 59 -5.70 -0.03 -0.47
CA PHE A 59 -4.89 -0.16 -1.67
C PHE A 59 -3.63 -0.99 -1.41
N GLY A 60 -3.01 -1.47 -2.48
CA GLY A 60 -1.76 -2.22 -2.39
C GLY A 60 -1.51 -3.12 -3.58
N LYS A 61 -0.41 -3.85 -3.49
CA LYS A 61 0.07 -4.76 -4.54
C LYS A 61 -0.98 -5.81 -4.90
N TRP A 62 -1.07 -6.13 -6.18
CA TRP A 62 -1.92 -7.18 -6.77
C TRP A 62 -3.43 -7.03 -6.54
N CYS A 63 -3.90 -5.88 -6.11
CA CYS A 63 -5.34 -5.61 -6.07
C CYS A 63 -5.92 -5.68 -7.49
N ARG A 64 -7.12 -6.28 -7.63
CA ARG A 64 -7.76 -6.44 -8.95
C ARG A 64 -8.13 -5.07 -9.54
N PRO A 65 -7.54 -4.68 -10.70
CA PRO A 65 -7.91 -3.44 -11.36
C PRO A 65 -9.32 -3.52 -11.96
N ASN A 66 -9.91 -2.35 -12.25
CA ASN A 66 -11.25 -2.23 -12.81
C ASN A 66 -12.35 -2.94 -12.00
N TYR A 67 -12.19 -2.97 -10.68
CA TYR A 67 -13.17 -3.55 -9.76
C TYR A 67 -13.54 -2.57 -8.64
N ASN A 68 -12.86 -2.55 -7.51
CA ASN A 68 -13.23 -1.73 -6.35
C ASN A 68 -12.15 -0.75 -5.89
N SER A 69 -11.03 -0.62 -6.62
CA SER A 69 -9.95 0.28 -6.25
C SER A 69 -9.57 1.19 -7.43
N ALA A 70 -9.77 2.48 -7.26
CA ALA A 70 -9.31 3.48 -8.22
C ALA A 70 -7.78 3.43 -8.37
N ILE A 71 -7.04 3.29 -7.27
CA ILE A 71 -5.58 3.22 -7.26
C ILE A 71 -5.09 2.01 -8.08
N ALA A 72 -5.66 0.83 -7.85
CA ALA A 72 -5.33 -0.36 -8.63
C ALA A 72 -5.57 -0.16 -10.13
N THR A 73 -6.70 0.47 -10.46
CA THR A 73 -7.06 0.79 -11.85
C THR A 73 -6.09 1.78 -12.47
N PHE A 74 -5.73 2.85 -11.77
CA PHE A 74 -4.76 3.84 -12.25
C PHE A 74 -3.37 3.24 -12.42
N CYS A 75 -2.87 2.52 -11.43
CA CYS A 75 -1.57 1.85 -11.52
C CYS A 75 -1.52 0.87 -12.70
N ASN A 76 -2.54 0.02 -12.85
CA ASN A 76 -2.63 -0.92 -13.97
C ASN A 76 -2.68 -0.20 -15.33
N ASN A 77 -3.54 0.81 -15.45
CA ASN A 77 -3.73 1.48 -16.74
C ASN A 77 -2.48 2.27 -17.14
N ILE A 78 -1.88 3.04 -16.23
CA ILE A 78 -0.66 3.78 -16.50
C ILE A 78 0.50 2.82 -16.82
N ALA A 79 0.66 1.72 -16.10
CA ALA A 79 1.70 0.71 -16.36
C ALA A 79 1.58 0.06 -17.74
N ASN A 80 0.35 -0.05 -18.28
CA ASN A 80 0.05 -0.65 -19.57
C ASN A 80 -0.28 0.38 -20.68
N ASP A 81 0.07 1.65 -20.49
CA ASP A 81 -0.17 2.74 -21.46
C ASP A 81 -1.65 2.91 -21.84
N LEU A 82 -2.56 2.57 -20.91
CA LEU A 82 -3.99 2.74 -21.08
C LEU A 82 -4.46 4.07 -20.48
N PRO A 83 -5.52 4.68 -21.03
CA PRO A 83 -6.05 5.93 -20.50
C PRO A 83 -6.64 5.74 -19.10
N ILE A 84 -6.55 6.78 -18.28
CA ILE A 84 -7.24 6.91 -17.02
C ILE A 84 -8.27 8.04 -17.09
N GLN A 85 -9.36 7.90 -16.34
CA GLN A 85 -10.36 8.94 -16.20
C GLN A 85 -10.41 9.41 -14.75
N VAL A 86 -10.23 10.71 -14.56
CA VAL A 86 -10.32 11.37 -13.25
C VAL A 86 -11.37 12.45 -13.35
N ASN A 87 -12.54 12.22 -12.77
CA ASN A 87 -13.67 13.16 -12.91
C ASN A 87 -13.45 14.44 -12.08
N ASP A 88 -12.93 14.30 -10.87
CA ASP A 88 -12.62 15.42 -10.00
C ASP A 88 -11.33 15.12 -9.21
N ARG A 89 -10.30 15.91 -9.48
CA ARG A 89 -8.98 15.76 -8.86
C ARG A 89 -8.94 16.22 -7.40
N SER A 90 -9.91 17.04 -6.97
CA SER A 90 -9.97 17.60 -5.62
C SER A 90 -10.59 16.65 -4.59
N VAL A 91 -11.14 15.50 -5.01
CA VAL A 91 -11.77 14.53 -4.12
C VAL A 91 -10.76 14.05 -3.08
N GLU A 92 -11.05 14.34 -1.82
CA GLU A 92 -10.26 13.87 -0.69
C GLU A 92 -10.50 12.38 -0.43
N MET A 93 -9.40 11.67 -0.17
CA MET A 93 -9.39 10.25 0.13
C MET A 93 -8.54 9.97 1.37
N GLU A 94 -9.02 9.10 2.22
CA GLU A 94 -8.21 8.45 3.22
C GLU A 94 -7.84 7.05 2.73
N LEU A 95 -6.56 6.74 2.74
CA LEU A 95 -5.97 5.54 2.16
C LEU A 95 -5.33 4.68 3.25
N LEU A 96 -5.57 3.37 3.18
CA LEU A 96 -4.94 2.35 4.00
C LEU A 96 -4.14 1.40 3.12
N TYR A 97 -2.85 1.25 3.40
CA TYR A 97 -2.00 0.34 2.65
C TYR A 97 -2.12 -1.09 3.18
N ILE A 98 -2.09 -2.06 2.27
CA ILE A 98 -2.34 -3.46 2.60
C ILE A 98 -1.34 -4.03 3.63
N ASP A 99 -0.06 -3.67 3.55
CA ASP A 99 0.94 -4.21 4.48
C ASP A 99 0.71 -3.66 5.91
N ASP A 100 0.33 -2.38 6.07
CA ASP A 100 -0.01 -1.81 7.38
C ASP A 100 -1.25 -2.49 8.00
N LEU A 101 -2.22 -2.86 7.16
CA LEU A 101 -3.39 -3.63 7.60
C LEU A 101 -2.99 -5.04 8.06
N VAL A 102 -2.11 -5.71 7.33
CA VAL A 102 -1.64 -7.05 7.66
C VAL A 102 -0.88 -7.03 8.99
N ASP A 103 -0.01 -6.04 9.20
CA ASP A 103 0.73 -5.87 10.44
C ASP A 103 -0.21 -5.66 11.65
N GLU A 104 -1.23 -4.81 11.51
CA GLU A 104 -2.26 -4.63 12.53
C GLU A 104 -3.00 -5.94 12.83
N MET A 105 -3.42 -6.68 11.79
CA MET A 105 -4.14 -7.94 11.99
C MET A 105 -3.27 -9.01 12.67
N ILE A 106 -1.98 -9.08 12.35
CA ILE A 106 -1.03 -9.97 13.04
C ILE A 106 -0.87 -9.55 14.50
N GLY A 107 -0.72 -8.25 14.78
CA GLY A 107 -0.68 -7.71 16.14
C GLY A 107 -1.94 -8.05 16.93
N ALA A 108 -3.10 -7.94 16.31
CA ALA A 108 -4.40 -8.24 16.92
C ALA A 108 -4.58 -9.72 17.31
N ILE A 109 -3.96 -10.66 16.60
CA ILE A 109 -3.93 -12.08 16.99
C ILE A 109 -3.26 -12.25 18.36
N SER A 110 -2.24 -11.46 18.64
CA SER A 110 -1.52 -11.44 19.91
C SER A 110 -2.16 -10.54 20.97
N GLY A 111 -3.31 -9.93 20.69
CA GLY A 111 -4.04 -9.07 21.61
C GLY A 111 -3.60 -7.60 21.60
N ASN A 112 -2.82 -7.18 20.61
CA ASN A 112 -2.30 -5.82 20.45
C ASN A 112 -3.12 -5.01 19.42
N GLU A 113 -4.41 -5.26 19.32
CA GLU A 113 -5.29 -4.48 18.43
C GLU A 113 -5.45 -3.04 18.89
N HIS A 114 -5.55 -2.12 17.93
CA HIS A 114 -5.90 -0.72 18.19
C HIS A 114 -7.41 -0.53 18.18
N ARG A 115 -7.95 0.06 19.24
CA ARG A 115 -9.39 0.27 19.45
C ARG A 115 -9.81 1.72 19.21
N CYS A 116 -11.04 1.90 18.72
CA CYS A 116 -11.62 3.21 18.47
C CYS A 116 -13.14 3.22 18.60
N GLU A 117 -13.68 4.44 18.63
CA GLU A 117 -15.06 4.77 18.28
C GLU A 117 -15.09 5.60 16.99
N PHE A 118 -16.27 5.82 16.43
CA PHE A 118 -16.46 6.68 15.27
C PHE A 118 -17.42 7.82 15.62
N GLU A 119 -16.96 9.06 15.39
CA GLU A 119 -17.82 10.24 15.31
C GLU A 119 -18.03 10.56 13.84
N GLU A 120 -19.27 10.36 13.35
CA GLU A 120 -19.56 10.39 11.93
C GLU A 120 -18.60 9.46 11.14
N VAL A 121 -17.68 10.03 10.37
CA VAL A 121 -16.65 9.28 9.62
C VAL A 121 -15.27 9.35 10.26
N GLU A 122 -15.11 10.11 11.34
CA GLU A 122 -13.82 10.26 12.01
C GLU A 122 -13.54 9.10 12.96
N THR A 123 -12.32 8.59 12.92
CA THR A 123 -11.82 7.56 13.82
C THR A 123 -11.30 8.22 15.09
N ILE A 124 -11.90 7.89 16.23
CA ILE A 124 -11.52 8.41 17.55
C ILE A 124 -10.84 7.28 18.35
N PRO A 125 -9.50 7.27 18.43
CA PRO A 125 -8.76 6.24 19.18
C PRO A 125 -9.17 6.22 20.66
N THR A 126 -9.52 5.05 21.17
CA THR A 126 -9.88 4.88 22.60
C THR A 126 -9.63 3.42 23.03
N ALA A 127 -9.04 3.23 24.21
CA ALA A 127 -8.63 1.92 24.71
C ALA A 127 -9.79 0.90 24.82
N ASN A 128 -11.00 1.37 25.07
CA ASN A 128 -12.19 0.52 25.23
C ASN A 128 -13.18 0.66 24.08
N GLY A 129 -12.72 1.10 22.91
CA GLY A 129 -13.58 1.30 21.75
C GLY A 129 -14.24 0.01 21.28
N ARG A 130 -15.43 0.17 20.73
CA ARG A 130 -16.23 -0.93 20.17
C ARG A 130 -15.59 -1.50 18.89
N TYR A 131 -14.95 -0.62 18.12
CA TYR A 131 -14.35 -0.92 16.83
C TYR A 131 -12.83 -1.02 16.92
N CYS A 132 -12.22 -1.49 15.84
CA CYS A 132 -10.78 -1.49 15.65
C CYS A 132 -10.41 -0.66 14.41
N PHE A 133 -9.18 -0.14 14.40
CA PHE A 133 -8.65 0.64 13.28
C PHE A 133 -7.17 0.33 13.05
N VAL A 134 -6.66 0.72 11.90
CA VAL A 134 -5.23 0.66 11.59
C VAL A 134 -4.64 2.06 11.82
N PRO A 135 -3.60 2.20 12.67
CA PRO A 135 -3.10 3.53 13.05
C PRO A 135 -2.46 4.32 11.91
N VAL A 136 -2.00 3.64 10.87
CA VAL A 136 -1.29 4.24 9.74
C VAL A 136 -2.22 4.38 8.56
N THR A 137 -2.71 5.60 8.32
CA THR A 137 -3.46 5.97 7.11
C THR A 137 -2.86 7.21 6.47
N HIS A 138 -3.24 7.49 5.22
CA HIS A 138 -2.78 8.65 4.47
C HIS A 138 -3.97 9.44 3.94
N LYS A 139 -4.06 10.72 4.30
CA LYS A 139 -5.05 11.65 3.73
C LYS A 139 -4.41 12.36 2.55
N THR A 140 -5.07 12.37 1.41
CA THR A 140 -4.58 12.92 0.14
C THR A 140 -5.74 13.23 -0.79
N THR A 141 -5.46 13.77 -1.98
CA THR A 141 -6.47 13.98 -3.02
C THR A 141 -6.30 12.98 -4.17
N LEU A 142 -7.36 12.76 -4.93
CA LEU A 142 -7.32 11.90 -6.12
C LEU A 142 -6.30 12.42 -7.15
N GLY A 143 -6.17 13.75 -7.26
CA GLY A 143 -5.18 14.39 -8.12
C GLY A 143 -3.75 14.07 -7.71
N GLU A 144 -3.42 14.21 -6.42
CA GLU A 144 -2.09 13.91 -5.90
C GLU A 144 -1.71 12.43 -6.09
N ILE A 145 -2.66 11.51 -5.89
CA ILE A 145 -2.45 10.08 -6.16
C ILE A 145 -2.02 9.86 -7.61
N VAL A 146 -2.74 10.47 -8.56
CA VAL A 146 -2.47 10.33 -9.99
C VAL A 146 -1.10 10.91 -10.35
N ASP A 147 -0.76 12.08 -9.81
CA ASP A 147 0.53 12.72 -10.06
C ASP A 147 1.69 11.83 -9.54
N ILE A 148 1.57 11.30 -8.34
CA ILE A 148 2.57 10.38 -7.79
C ILE A 148 2.70 9.11 -8.66
N ILE A 149 1.61 8.53 -9.15
CA ILE A 149 1.67 7.34 -10.02
C ILE A 149 2.36 7.66 -11.34
N HIS A 150 2.13 8.85 -11.93
CA HIS A 150 2.85 9.28 -13.13
C HIS A 150 4.33 9.50 -12.85
N GLU A 151 4.71 10.15 -11.75
CA GLU A 151 6.11 10.25 -11.33
C GLU A 151 6.77 8.87 -11.19
N CYS A 152 6.04 7.88 -10.65
CA CYS A 152 6.50 6.50 -10.57
C CYS A 152 6.72 5.87 -11.95
N ALA A 153 5.81 6.13 -12.90
CA ALA A 153 5.92 5.63 -14.26
C ALA A 153 7.11 6.24 -14.99
N ASP A 154 7.32 7.55 -14.84
CA ASP A 154 8.45 8.26 -15.42
C ASP A 154 9.79 7.75 -14.85
N ALA A 155 9.86 7.54 -13.53
CA ALA A 155 11.05 6.98 -12.90
C ALA A 155 11.36 5.55 -13.40
N ALA A 156 10.33 4.73 -13.56
CA ALA A 156 10.48 3.38 -14.11
C ALA A 156 10.91 3.40 -15.59
N ALA A 157 10.34 4.29 -16.42
CA ALA A 157 10.68 4.45 -17.83
C ALA A 157 12.12 4.95 -18.04
N ASN A 158 12.56 5.90 -17.21
CA ASN A 158 13.90 6.47 -17.26
C ASN A 158 14.99 5.51 -16.70
N LYS A 159 14.59 4.31 -16.23
CA LYS A 159 15.48 3.34 -15.59
C LYS A 159 16.22 3.91 -14.37
N ASP A 160 15.68 4.97 -13.81
CA ASP A 160 16.14 5.60 -12.58
C ASP A 160 15.67 4.79 -11.37
N GLY A 161 15.96 3.50 -11.36
CA GLY A 161 15.72 2.61 -10.23
C GLY A 161 16.23 3.15 -8.89
N ILE A 162 17.04 4.15 -8.97
CA ILE A 162 17.74 4.93 -7.95
C ILE A 162 16.82 5.82 -7.13
N ASN A 163 15.96 6.59 -7.78
CA ASN A 163 15.03 7.49 -7.07
C ASN A 163 13.94 6.74 -6.31
N MET A 164 13.70 5.49 -6.68
CA MET A 164 12.71 4.61 -6.03
C MET A 164 13.21 4.07 -4.67
N ILE A 165 14.51 3.84 -4.54
CA ILE A 165 15.11 3.31 -3.29
C ILE A 165 15.29 4.41 -2.25
N ALA A 166 15.38 5.67 -2.67
CA ALA A 166 15.53 6.81 -1.78
C ALA A 166 14.21 7.29 -1.14
N LEU A 167 13.07 6.70 -1.49
CA LEU A 167 11.79 7.06 -0.88
C LEU A 167 11.75 6.60 0.58
N PRO A 168 11.35 7.47 1.53
CA PRO A 168 11.20 7.07 2.92
C PRO A 168 10.21 5.90 3.05
N GLN A 169 10.65 4.81 3.70
CA GLN A 169 9.76 3.70 4.03
C GLN A 169 8.56 4.23 4.82
N GLY A 170 7.38 3.70 4.51
CA GLY A 170 6.14 4.13 5.15
C GLY A 170 5.49 5.38 4.54
N SER A 171 6.18 6.14 3.67
CA SER A 171 5.56 7.26 2.97
C SER A 171 4.51 6.81 1.96
N LEU A 172 3.52 7.67 1.68
CA LEU A 172 2.52 7.41 0.64
C LEU A 172 3.17 7.16 -0.73
N ARG A 173 4.20 7.93 -1.07
CA ARG A 173 4.97 7.76 -2.33
C ARG A 173 5.59 6.37 -2.42
N TYR A 174 6.24 5.89 -1.37
CA TYR A 174 6.80 4.54 -1.33
C TYR A 174 5.73 3.46 -1.54
N LYS A 175 4.59 3.59 -0.86
CA LYS A 175 3.47 2.64 -0.93
C LYS A 175 2.79 2.64 -2.30
N LEU A 176 2.61 3.80 -2.92
CA LEU A 176 2.10 3.92 -4.29
C LEU A 176 3.08 3.37 -5.32
N MET A 177 4.39 3.63 -5.15
CA MET A 177 5.43 3.07 -6.01
C MET A 177 5.42 1.54 -5.98
N THR A 178 5.45 0.93 -4.78
CA THR A 178 5.43 -0.54 -4.66
C THR A 178 4.15 -1.14 -5.23
N THR A 179 3.02 -0.42 -5.13
CA THR A 179 1.76 -0.79 -5.76
C THR A 179 1.86 -0.72 -7.27
N TYR A 180 2.34 0.40 -7.83
CA TYR A 180 2.53 0.57 -9.28
C TYR A 180 3.42 -0.51 -9.88
N LEU A 181 4.57 -0.81 -9.25
CA LEU A 181 5.50 -1.84 -9.72
C LEU A 181 4.87 -3.23 -9.81
N SER A 182 3.86 -3.53 -8.98
CA SER A 182 3.16 -4.81 -9.06
C SER A 182 2.30 -5.00 -10.31
N TYR A 183 2.03 -3.91 -11.05
CA TYR A 183 1.29 -3.91 -12.32
C TYR A 183 2.20 -3.72 -13.53
N LEU A 184 3.50 -3.45 -13.31
CA LEU A 184 4.42 -3.19 -14.41
C LEU A 184 4.62 -4.46 -15.24
N PRO A 185 4.39 -4.43 -16.58
CA PRO A 185 4.67 -5.56 -17.45
C PRO A 185 6.12 -5.99 -17.36
N LYS A 186 6.38 -7.30 -17.48
CA LYS A 186 7.71 -7.88 -17.34
C LYS A 186 8.72 -7.21 -18.28
N GLU A 187 8.31 -6.88 -19.49
CA GLU A 187 9.11 -6.24 -20.52
C GLU A 187 9.54 -4.82 -20.14
N LYS A 188 8.74 -4.13 -19.33
CA LYS A 188 9.06 -2.81 -18.77
C LYS A 188 9.86 -2.88 -17.46
N ALA A 189 9.77 -4.00 -16.75
CA ALA A 189 10.46 -4.22 -15.47
C ALA A 189 11.91 -4.69 -15.65
N ILE A 190 12.26 -5.22 -16.82
CA ILE A 190 13.60 -5.74 -17.13
C ILE A 190 14.31 -4.75 -18.04
N TYR A 191 15.53 -4.39 -17.68
CA TYR A 191 16.39 -3.54 -18.48
C TYR A 191 17.86 -3.99 -18.37
N ASP A 192 18.62 -3.72 -19.43
CA ASP A 192 20.04 -4.03 -19.49
C ASP A 192 20.87 -2.89 -18.87
N HIS A 193 21.81 -3.25 -18.01
CA HIS A 193 22.78 -2.30 -17.50
C HIS A 193 23.88 -2.02 -18.52
N LYS A 194 24.27 -0.76 -18.64
CA LYS A 194 25.38 -0.38 -19.50
C LYS A 194 26.69 -0.89 -18.91
N MET A 195 27.34 -1.80 -19.63
CA MET A 195 28.66 -2.28 -19.30
C MET A 195 29.72 -1.42 -20.01
N ASN A 196 30.55 -0.71 -19.24
CA ASN A 196 31.70 0.02 -19.76
C ASN A 196 32.89 -0.95 -19.84
N VAL A 197 33.38 -1.22 -21.01
CA VAL A 197 34.47 -2.19 -21.28
C VAL A 197 35.69 -1.47 -21.82
N ASP A 198 36.88 -1.75 -21.26
CA ASP A 198 38.15 -1.27 -21.76
C ASP A 198 39.24 -2.37 -21.72
N ALA A 199 40.50 -2.00 -22.01
CA ALA A 199 41.64 -2.95 -22.01
C ALA A 199 41.85 -3.58 -20.62
N ARG A 200 41.44 -2.97 -19.55
CA ARG A 200 41.65 -3.38 -18.15
C ARG A 200 40.56 -4.32 -17.64
N GLY A 201 39.38 -4.36 -18.29
CA GLY A 201 38.24 -5.15 -17.87
C GLY A 201 36.92 -4.46 -18.10
N SER A 202 35.95 -4.59 -17.20
CA SER A 202 34.66 -3.93 -17.34
C SER A 202 34.19 -3.34 -16.00
N PHE A 203 33.32 -2.33 -16.12
CA PHE A 203 32.63 -1.69 -15.02
C PHE A 203 31.14 -1.57 -15.37
N THR A 204 30.30 -2.06 -14.50
CA THR A 204 28.84 -1.96 -14.64
C THR A 204 28.26 -1.39 -13.36
N GLU A 205 27.66 -0.22 -13.44
CA GLU A 205 26.92 0.36 -12.31
C GLU A 205 25.54 -0.30 -12.28
N LEU A 206 25.21 -0.92 -11.15
CA LEU A 206 23.91 -1.56 -10.92
C LEU A 206 22.93 -0.60 -10.28
N LEU A 207 23.43 0.24 -9.38
CA LEU A 207 22.64 1.15 -8.58
C LEU A 207 23.50 2.35 -8.19
N HIS A 208 22.95 3.53 -8.36
CA HIS A 208 23.52 4.77 -7.88
C HIS A 208 22.47 5.51 -7.07
N THR A 209 22.75 5.97 -5.88
CA THR A 209 21.82 6.78 -5.09
C THR A 209 22.34 8.20 -4.95
N LEU A 210 21.44 9.17 -4.85
CA LEU A 210 21.82 10.58 -4.71
C LEU A 210 22.58 10.87 -3.39
N THR A 211 22.36 10.07 -2.36
CA THR A 211 22.84 10.35 -1.00
C THR A 211 23.61 9.21 -0.35
N HIS A 212 23.53 7.98 -0.88
CA HIS A 212 24.04 6.77 -0.21
C HIS A 212 25.12 6.02 -1.02
N GLY A 213 25.64 6.63 -2.10
CA GLY A 213 26.66 6.03 -2.93
C GLY A 213 26.12 5.11 -4.03
N GLN A 214 26.96 4.18 -4.49
CA GLN A 214 26.64 3.30 -5.62
C GLN A 214 26.98 1.84 -5.33
N VAL A 215 26.30 0.93 -6.02
CA VAL A 215 26.64 -0.49 -6.12
C VAL A 215 27.04 -0.81 -7.54
N SER A 216 28.22 -1.38 -7.74
CA SER A 216 28.75 -1.69 -9.07
C SER A 216 29.46 -3.03 -9.10
N ILE A 217 29.52 -3.63 -10.29
CA ILE A 217 30.36 -4.79 -10.60
C ILE A 217 31.58 -4.30 -11.36
N ASN A 218 32.76 -4.58 -10.83
CA ASN A 218 34.02 -4.27 -11.45
C ASN A 218 34.80 -5.57 -11.75
N ILE A 219 34.99 -5.89 -13.03
CA ILE A 219 35.75 -7.06 -13.47
C ILE A 219 37.13 -6.57 -13.93
N SER A 220 38.18 -7.10 -13.33
CA SER A 220 39.56 -6.82 -13.70
C SER A 220 40.16 -8.03 -14.43
N LYS A 221 40.89 -7.77 -15.52
CA LYS A 221 41.65 -8.83 -16.21
C LYS A 221 42.87 -9.23 -15.39
N PRO A 222 43.33 -10.49 -15.45
CA PRO A 222 44.54 -10.92 -14.75
C PRO A 222 45.76 -10.08 -15.14
N GLY A 223 46.58 -9.74 -14.16
CA GLY A 223 47.81 -8.99 -14.35
C GLY A 223 47.63 -7.47 -14.55
N ILE A 224 46.41 -6.97 -14.46
CA ILE A 224 46.13 -5.54 -14.58
C ILE A 224 45.97 -4.92 -13.19
N THR A 225 46.73 -3.87 -12.93
CA THR A 225 46.57 -3.01 -11.76
C THR A 225 45.54 -1.91 -12.06
N LYS A 226 44.56 -1.75 -11.20
CA LYS A 226 43.60 -0.66 -11.23
C LYS A 226 43.71 0.11 -9.91
N GLY A 227 43.60 1.42 -9.95
CA GLY A 227 43.68 2.26 -8.78
C GLY A 227 44.79 3.31 -8.89
N GLU A 228 45.64 3.42 -7.92
CA GLU A 228 46.69 4.47 -7.74
C GLU A 228 46.11 5.88 -7.50
N HIS A 229 44.91 5.93 -6.92
CA HIS A 229 44.29 7.18 -6.48
C HIS A 229 43.73 6.97 -5.07
N TRP A 230 43.74 8.05 -4.34
CA TRP A 230 43.31 8.15 -2.93
C TRP A 230 41.84 8.55 -2.89
#